data_b9fb5cb799b3a97cef0a43c22b3584a2
#
_entry.id   b9fb5cb799b3a97cef0a43c22b3584a2
#
_cell.length_a   1.000
_cell.length_b   1.000
_cell.length_c   1.000
_cell.angle_alpha   90.00
_cell.angle_beta   90.00
_cell.angle_gamma   90.00
#
_symmetry.space_group_name_H-M   'P 1'
#
loop_
_entity.id
_entity.type
_entity.pdbx_description
1 polymer ?
#
loop_
_entity_poly.entity_id
_entity_poly.type
_entity_poly.pdbx_seq_one_letter_code
_entity_poly.pdbx_strand_id
1 'polypeptide(L)'
;ETGMIRDDGYNFLRIGGALERADMTLRLLDIKYYVLLPEIDKIGGGRDHHQWTSILHALSATRAYQWVYRGDFSPWRIADFLVLNRSFPRSVNFCYQQLGHFLSLLHNGSGYSDHCYDIAQEMISKMAEVGMGEIFRDGLHEFIVDAIGHTDRLNSAIAHAYYFEPSYAVKY
;
A
#
# COMPACT_ATOMS: atom_id res chain seq x y z
N GLU A 1 -14.21 -11.73 -11.17
CA GLU A 1 -13.15 -12.62 -10.62
C GLU A 1 -13.59 -14.08 -10.47
N THR A 2 -14.88 -14.35 -10.27
CA THR A 2 -15.40 -15.71 -10.02
C THR A 2 -15.33 -16.67 -11.21
N GLY A 3 -15.23 -16.16 -12.43
CA GLY A 3 -15.17 -16.95 -13.66
C GLY A 3 -13.79 -17.02 -14.34
N MET A 4 -12.75 -16.41 -13.76
CA MET A 4 -11.41 -16.45 -14.34
C MET A 4 -10.65 -17.72 -13.97
N ILE A 5 -9.93 -18.29 -14.94
CA ILE A 5 -8.96 -19.36 -14.72
C ILE A 5 -7.82 -18.77 -13.87
N ARG A 6 -7.31 -19.59 -12.94
CA ARG A 6 -6.23 -19.20 -12.02
C ARG A 6 -4.86 -19.49 -12.66
N ASP A 7 -4.56 -18.73 -13.69
CA ASP A 7 -3.32 -18.78 -14.46
C ASP A 7 -2.46 -17.52 -14.18
N ASP A 8 -1.38 -17.37 -14.94
CA ASP A 8 -0.48 -16.22 -14.81
C ASP A 8 -1.20 -14.88 -15.10
N GLY A 9 -2.16 -14.86 -16.04
CA GLY A 9 -2.97 -13.67 -16.32
C GLY A 9 -3.79 -13.23 -15.10
N TYR A 10 -4.36 -14.20 -14.37
CA TYR A 10 -5.03 -13.92 -13.10
C TYR A 10 -4.05 -13.38 -12.04
N ASN A 11 -2.86 -13.98 -11.93
CA ASN A 11 -1.84 -13.55 -10.98
C ASN A 11 -1.40 -12.10 -11.26
N PHE A 12 -1.17 -11.73 -12.52
CA PHE A 12 -0.86 -10.35 -12.92
C PHE A 12 -2.00 -9.37 -12.61
N LEU A 13 -3.25 -9.75 -12.85
CA LEU A 13 -4.40 -8.93 -12.47
C LEU A 13 -4.41 -8.64 -10.96
N ARG A 14 -4.11 -9.65 -10.15
CA ARG A 14 -4.06 -9.51 -8.68
C ARG A 14 -2.90 -8.66 -8.22
N ILE A 15 -1.74 -8.81 -8.83
CA ILE A 15 -0.55 -7.97 -8.57
C ILE A 15 -0.85 -6.51 -8.90
N GLY A 16 -1.37 -6.21 -10.10
CA GLY A 16 -1.72 -4.85 -10.49
C GLY A 16 -2.72 -4.20 -9.55
N GLY A 17 -3.78 -4.93 -9.18
CA GLY A 17 -4.77 -4.44 -8.21
C GLY A 17 -4.22 -4.24 -6.79
N ALA A 18 -3.24 -5.01 -6.36
CA ALA A 18 -2.59 -4.83 -5.06
C ALA A 18 -1.63 -3.63 -5.07
N LEU A 19 -0.84 -3.45 -6.15
CA LEU A 19 0.02 -2.27 -6.35
C LEU A 19 -0.79 -0.97 -6.34
N GLU A 20 -1.85 -0.90 -7.16
CA GLU A 20 -2.73 0.27 -7.23
C GLU A 20 -3.30 0.65 -5.85
N ARG A 21 -3.77 -0.34 -5.08
CA ARG A 21 -4.34 -0.08 -3.75
C ARG A 21 -3.30 0.39 -2.75
N ALA A 22 -2.10 -0.20 -2.76
CA ALA A 22 -1.00 0.24 -1.89
C ALA A 22 -0.63 1.69 -2.21
N ASP A 23 -0.38 2.00 -3.48
CA ASP A 23 -0.02 3.34 -3.94
C ASP A 23 -1.10 4.37 -3.60
N MET A 24 -2.37 4.09 -3.91
CA MET A 24 -3.48 4.99 -3.59
C MET A 24 -3.57 5.26 -2.09
N THR A 25 -3.43 4.25 -1.24
CA THR A 25 -3.50 4.42 0.22
C THR A 25 -2.34 5.27 0.73
N LEU A 26 -1.12 5.00 0.24
CA LEU A 26 0.07 5.78 0.60
C LEU A 26 -0.06 7.24 0.17
N ARG A 27 -0.48 7.52 -1.06
CA ARG A 27 -0.66 8.90 -1.57
C ARG A 27 -1.76 9.64 -0.84
N LEU A 28 -2.86 8.99 -0.47
CA LEU A 28 -3.90 9.63 0.35
C LEU A 28 -3.41 9.98 1.75
N LEU A 29 -2.56 9.13 2.34
CA LEU A 29 -1.91 9.43 3.61
C LEU A 29 -0.89 10.58 3.45
N ASP A 30 -0.13 10.61 2.36
CA ASP A 30 0.86 11.66 2.08
C ASP A 30 0.20 13.05 1.91
N ILE A 31 -0.92 13.15 1.18
CA ILE A 31 -1.69 14.39 1.03
C ILE A 31 -2.05 15.00 2.40
N LYS A 32 -2.33 14.18 3.41
CA LYS A 32 -2.60 14.63 4.77
C LYS A 32 -1.46 15.47 5.33
N TYR A 33 -0.22 15.13 5.02
CA TYR A 33 0.95 15.87 5.50
C TYR A 33 1.19 17.16 4.73
N TYR A 34 1.04 17.18 3.40
CA TYR A 34 1.29 18.35 2.58
C TYR A 34 0.22 19.45 2.71
N VAL A 35 -1.03 19.08 2.83
CA VAL A 35 -2.16 20.03 2.83
C VAL A 35 -2.45 20.56 4.23
N LEU A 36 -1.95 19.92 5.29
CA LEU A 36 -2.49 20.06 6.63
C LEU A 36 -1.47 20.47 7.71
N LEU A 37 -0.23 20.78 7.34
CA LEU A 37 0.84 21.24 8.25
C LEU A 37 1.16 22.75 8.20
N PRO A 38 0.23 23.72 8.11
CA PRO A 38 0.61 25.11 8.38
C PRO A 38 0.53 25.51 9.85
N GLU A 39 -0.08 24.72 10.73
CA GLU A 39 -0.29 25.16 12.11
C GLU A 39 -0.11 24.01 13.12
N ILE A 40 1.09 23.95 13.71
CA ILE A 40 1.48 23.04 14.80
C ILE A 40 0.51 23.10 16.01
N ASP A 41 -0.18 24.23 16.20
CA ASP A 41 -1.08 24.47 17.32
C ASP A 41 -2.48 23.82 17.20
N LYS A 42 -2.77 23.06 16.14
CA LYS A 42 -4.11 22.48 15.88
C LYS A 42 -4.13 20.96 15.73
N ILE A 43 -3.10 20.26 16.15
CA ILE A 43 -3.09 18.79 16.18
C ILE A 43 -4.14 18.29 17.18
N GLY A 44 -5.08 17.46 16.72
CA GLY A 44 -6.17 16.91 17.54
C GLY A 44 -7.45 17.75 17.59
N GLY A 45 -7.52 18.88 16.89
CA GLY A 45 -8.74 19.66 16.74
C GLY A 45 -9.79 19.03 15.82
N GLY A 46 -11.04 19.53 15.84
CA GLY A 46 -12.14 19.01 15.01
C GLY A 46 -11.84 18.95 13.49
N ARG A 47 -10.98 19.85 13.00
CA ARG A 47 -10.53 19.88 11.61
C ARG A 47 -9.63 18.67 11.29
N ASP A 48 -8.71 18.33 12.17
CA ASP A 48 -7.82 17.18 12.04
C ASP A 48 -8.60 15.88 12.04
N HIS A 49 -9.56 15.72 12.93
CA HIS A 49 -10.47 14.59 12.98
C HIS A 49 -11.28 14.42 11.68
N HIS A 50 -11.83 15.52 11.13
CA HIS A 50 -12.59 15.48 9.87
C HIS A 50 -11.73 15.04 8.69
N GLN A 51 -10.47 15.45 8.65
CA GLN A 51 -9.54 15.09 7.56
C GLN A 51 -9.17 13.61 7.59
N TRP A 52 -8.86 13.06 8.76
CA TRP A 52 -8.59 11.62 8.93
C TRP A 52 -9.80 10.76 8.59
N THR A 53 -10.99 11.18 8.99
CA THR A 53 -12.23 10.46 8.62
C THR A 53 -12.51 10.55 7.13
N SER A 54 -12.16 11.65 6.47
CA SER A 54 -12.28 11.80 5.01
C SER A 54 -11.40 10.81 4.25
N ILE A 55 -10.19 10.51 4.74
CA ILE A 55 -9.33 9.46 4.15
C ILE A 55 -10.01 8.09 4.26
N LEU A 56 -10.57 7.75 5.43
CA LEU A 56 -11.32 6.50 5.57
C LEU A 56 -12.51 6.42 4.62
N HIS A 57 -13.22 7.53 4.39
CA HIS A 57 -14.31 7.59 3.41
C HIS A 57 -13.81 7.38 1.98
N ALA A 58 -12.75 8.08 1.57
CA ALA A 58 -12.15 7.95 0.23
C ALA A 58 -11.72 6.51 -0.08
N LEU A 59 -11.22 5.79 0.93
CA LEU A 59 -10.82 4.39 0.82
C LEU A 59 -11.96 3.39 1.04
N SER A 60 -13.21 3.88 1.25
CA SER A 60 -14.36 3.04 1.64
C SER A 60 -14.07 2.18 2.89
N ALA A 61 -13.23 2.70 3.79
CA ALA A 61 -12.68 2.00 4.93
C ALA A 61 -13.50 2.17 6.23
N THR A 62 -14.43 3.13 6.27
CA THR A 62 -15.10 3.56 7.51
C THR A 62 -15.77 2.43 8.27
N ARG A 63 -16.52 1.56 7.59
CA ARG A 63 -17.20 0.43 8.26
C ARG A 63 -16.23 -0.60 8.81
N ALA A 64 -15.20 -0.94 8.03
CA ALA A 64 -14.16 -1.88 8.45
C ALA A 64 -13.36 -1.33 9.63
N TYR A 65 -13.03 -0.04 9.58
CA TYR A 65 -12.37 0.65 10.68
C TYR A 65 -13.21 0.64 11.98
N GLN A 66 -14.50 1.00 11.88
CA GLN A 66 -15.42 0.98 13.03
C GLN A 66 -15.56 -0.42 13.64
N TRP A 67 -15.55 -1.46 12.82
CA TRP A 67 -15.57 -2.84 13.30
C TRP A 67 -14.35 -3.19 14.15
N VAL A 68 -13.16 -2.73 13.75
CA VAL A 68 -11.89 -3.00 14.46
C VAL A 68 -11.74 -2.14 15.71
N TYR A 69 -11.97 -0.82 15.59
CA TYR A 69 -11.63 0.16 16.63
C TYR A 69 -12.85 0.75 17.37
N ARG A 70 -14.05 0.25 17.12
CA ARG A 70 -15.29 0.59 17.84
C ARG A 70 -15.54 2.11 17.99
N GLY A 71 -15.15 2.90 16.99
CA GLY A 71 -15.44 4.34 16.92
C GLY A 71 -14.38 5.26 17.52
N ASP A 72 -13.23 4.76 17.94
CA ASP A 72 -12.09 5.61 18.27
C ASP A 72 -11.37 6.07 16.99
N PHE A 73 -11.63 7.29 16.55
CA PHE A 73 -11.10 7.89 15.31
C PHE A 73 -9.81 8.69 15.56
N SER A 74 -8.93 8.23 16.44
CA SER A 74 -7.64 8.89 16.62
C SER A 74 -6.75 8.77 15.37
N PRO A 75 -5.98 9.81 15.01
CA PRO A 75 -5.06 9.81 13.88
C PRO A 75 -4.12 8.60 13.87
N TRP A 76 -3.59 8.27 15.03
CA TRP A 76 -2.69 7.14 15.22
C TRP A 76 -3.34 5.81 14.83
N ARG A 77 -4.58 5.55 15.27
CA ARG A 77 -5.29 4.31 14.96
C ARG A 77 -5.72 4.23 13.49
N ILE A 78 -6.05 5.37 12.90
CA ILE A 78 -6.37 5.42 11.47
C ILE A 78 -5.14 5.10 10.63
N ALA A 79 -3.99 5.69 10.96
CA ALA A 79 -2.73 5.39 10.31
C ALA A 79 -2.33 3.91 10.50
N ASP A 80 -2.42 3.38 11.73
CA ASP A 80 -2.16 1.96 12.01
C ASP A 80 -3.03 1.03 11.17
N PHE A 81 -4.33 1.33 11.09
CA PHE A 81 -5.27 0.56 10.28
C PHE A 81 -4.95 0.60 8.78
N LEU A 82 -4.58 1.74 8.27
CA LEU A 82 -4.32 1.92 6.83
C LEU A 82 -2.93 1.43 6.42
N VAL A 83 -1.96 1.42 7.33
CA VAL A 83 -0.60 0.99 7.05
C VAL A 83 -0.39 -0.48 7.46
N LEU A 84 -0.62 -0.84 8.72
CA LEU A 84 -0.17 -2.10 9.29
C LEU A 84 -1.23 -3.20 9.40
N ASN A 85 -2.52 -2.90 9.20
CA ASN A 85 -3.57 -3.92 9.32
C ASN A 85 -3.42 -5.04 8.27
N ARG A 86 -3.43 -6.30 8.74
CA ARG A 86 -3.21 -7.47 7.87
C ARG A 86 -4.49 -8.03 7.23
N SER A 87 -5.65 -7.49 7.59
CA SER A 87 -6.95 -8.03 7.16
C SER A 87 -7.74 -7.06 6.29
N PHE A 88 -7.39 -5.78 6.27
CA PHE A 88 -8.08 -4.78 5.48
C PHE A 88 -7.52 -4.74 4.05
N PRO A 89 -8.34 -4.98 2.99
CA PRO A 89 -7.85 -5.16 1.62
C PRO A 89 -7.18 -3.93 0.97
N ARG A 90 -7.27 -2.76 1.61
CA ARG A 90 -6.62 -1.53 1.14
C ARG A 90 -5.52 -1.04 2.10
N SER A 91 -5.21 -1.78 3.16
CA SER A 91 -4.02 -1.45 3.95
C SER A 91 -2.75 -1.79 3.17
N VAL A 92 -1.70 -1.03 3.41
CA VAL A 92 -0.40 -1.23 2.74
C VAL A 92 0.12 -2.64 3.04
N ASN A 93 0.08 -3.07 4.29
CA ASN A 93 0.54 -4.40 4.69
C ASN A 93 -0.23 -5.52 3.98
N PHE A 94 -1.57 -5.46 3.97
CA PHE A 94 -2.36 -6.47 3.24
C PHE A 94 -2.01 -6.50 1.75
N CYS A 95 -1.87 -5.34 1.11
CA CYS A 95 -1.50 -5.26 -0.30
C CYS A 95 -0.14 -5.91 -0.57
N TYR A 96 0.87 -5.65 0.26
CA TYR A 96 2.19 -6.26 0.11
C TYR A 96 2.18 -7.78 0.39
N GLN A 97 1.38 -8.26 1.34
CA GLN A 97 1.17 -9.70 1.53
C GLN A 97 0.57 -10.36 0.26
N GLN A 98 -0.38 -9.69 -0.40
CA GLN A 98 -0.92 -10.17 -1.67
C GLN A 98 0.12 -10.13 -2.80
N LEU A 99 0.95 -9.07 -2.87
CA LEU A 99 2.04 -8.97 -3.84
C LEU A 99 3.04 -10.13 -3.66
N GLY A 100 3.52 -10.36 -2.45
CA GLY A 100 4.44 -11.46 -2.15
C GLY A 100 3.84 -12.82 -2.50
N HIS A 101 2.55 -13.03 -2.20
CA HIS A 101 1.85 -14.27 -2.55
C HIS A 101 1.78 -14.50 -4.06
N PHE A 102 1.29 -13.52 -4.83
CA PHE A 102 1.11 -13.71 -6.27
C PHE A 102 2.44 -13.70 -7.04
N LEU A 103 3.44 -12.94 -6.59
CA LEU A 103 4.79 -13.00 -7.16
C LEU A 103 5.44 -14.37 -6.92
N SER A 104 5.22 -14.99 -5.75
CA SER A 104 5.71 -16.35 -5.49
C SER A 104 5.07 -17.40 -6.40
N LEU A 105 3.80 -17.25 -6.78
CA LEU A 105 3.14 -18.15 -7.72
C LEU A 105 3.73 -18.02 -9.14
N LEU A 106 4.04 -16.80 -9.59
CA LEU A 106 4.69 -16.56 -10.87
C LEU A 106 6.12 -17.12 -10.88
N HIS A 107 6.88 -16.93 -9.81
CA HIS A 107 8.23 -17.48 -9.66
C HIS A 107 8.24 -19.02 -9.77
N ASN A 108 7.39 -19.69 -9.00
CA ASN A 108 7.32 -21.16 -8.98
C ASN A 108 6.78 -21.78 -10.27
N GLY A 109 5.94 -21.04 -11.02
CA GLY A 109 5.32 -21.54 -12.27
C GLY A 109 6.16 -21.32 -13.53
N SER A 110 6.93 -20.25 -13.61
CA SER A 110 7.55 -19.79 -14.85
C SER A 110 9.05 -19.56 -14.77
N GLY A 111 9.69 -19.72 -13.61
CA GLY A 111 11.11 -19.41 -13.41
C GLY A 111 11.48 -17.94 -13.58
N TYR A 112 10.50 -17.04 -13.49
CA TYR A 112 10.71 -15.61 -13.56
C TYR A 112 11.32 -15.03 -12.26
N SER A 113 12.01 -13.95 -12.44
CA SER A 113 12.85 -13.18 -11.56
C SER A 113 12.49 -13.23 -10.04
N ASP A 114 13.40 -13.77 -9.25
CA ASP A 114 13.44 -13.63 -7.78
C ASP A 114 13.41 -12.17 -7.34
N HIS A 115 13.96 -11.27 -8.15
CA HIS A 115 14.14 -9.85 -7.82
C HIS A 115 12.83 -9.13 -7.46
N CYS A 116 11.73 -9.36 -8.19
CA CYS A 116 10.44 -8.73 -7.86
C CYS A 116 9.88 -9.27 -6.53
N TYR A 117 10.04 -10.55 -6.31
CA TYR A 117 9.65 -11.18 -5.06
C TYR A 117 10.45 -10.65 -3.88
N ASP A 118 11.77 -10.53 -4.04
CA ASP A 118 12.68 -10.03 -3.00
C ASP A 118 12.33 -8.58 -2.62
N ILE A 119 12.07 -7.71 -3.61
CA ILE A 119 11.63 -6.33 -3.34
C ILE A 119 10.32 -6.33 -2.52
N ALA A 120 9.36 -7.18 -2.86
CA ALA A 120 8.12 -7.26 -2.08
C ALA A 120 8.38 -7.76 -0.64
N GLN A 121 9.27 -8.73 -0.46
CA GLN A 121 9.63 -9.28 0.86
C GLN A 121 10.37 -8.27 1.74
N GLU A 122 11.19 -7.38 1.18
CA GLU A 122 11.82 -6.28 1.94
C GLU A 122 10.76 -5.44 2.69
N MET A 123 9.69 -5.01 2.00
CA MET A 123 8.64 -4.22 2.63
C MET A 123 7.79 -5.04 3.60
N ILE A 124 7.50 -6.30 3.29
CA ILE A 124 6.76 -7.20 4.18
C ILE A 124 7.51 -7.37 5.50
N SER A 125 8.82 -7.61 5.42
CA SER A 125 9.70 -7.74 6.60
C SER A 125 9.76 -6.46 7.40
N LYS A 126 9.96 -5.32 6.72
CA LYS A 126 9.95 -4.00 7.37
C LYS A 126 8.67 -3.75 8.15
N MET A 127 7.49 -4.03 7.54
CA MET A 127 6.19 -3.85 8.21
C MET A 127 5.92 -4.90 9.31
N ALA A 128 6.61 -6.03 9.32
CA ALA A 128 6.48 -7.02 10.37
C ALA A 128 7.29 -6.67 11.62
N GLU A 129 8.38 -5.94 11.44
CA GLU A 129 9.32 -5.57 12.51
C GLU A 129 8.96 -4.23 13.17
N VAL A 130 8.38 -3.28 12.39
CA VAL A 130 8.09 -1.93 12.86
C VAL A 130 6.67 -1.83 13.43
N GLY A 131 6.55 -1.17 14.58
CA GLY A 131 5.25 -0.81 15.17
C GLY A 131 4.85 0.63 14.80
N MET A 132 3.54 0.92 14.82
CA MET A 132 3.04 2.26 14.51
C MET A 132 3.63 3.33 15.44
N GLY A 133 3.90 3.00 16.71
CA GLY A 133 4.57 3.92 17.65
C GLY A 133 5.99 4.30 17.22
N GLU A 134 6.71 3.40 16.57
CA GLU A 134 8.04 3.63 16.03
C GLU A 134 7.96 4.49 14.76
N ILE A 135 7.03 4.16 13.85
CA ILE A 135 6.77 4.98 12.66
C ILE A 135 6.43 6.42 13.01
N PHE A 136 5.61 6.65 14.04
CA PHE A 136 5.26 8.01 14.46
C PHE A 136 6.43 8.75 15.11
N ARG A 137 7.27 8.05 15.89
CA ARG A 137 8.46 8.64 16.52
C ARG A 137 9.50 9.04 15.48
N ASP A 138 9.72 8.18 14.47
CA ASP A 138 10.77 8.35 13.47
C ASP A 138 10.31 9.18 12.26
N GLY A 139 9.00 9.42 12.15
CA GLY A 139 8.35 10.24 11.12
C GLY A 139 7.44 9.42 10.20
N LEU A 140 6.13 9.62 10.35
CA LEU A 140 5.14 8.94 9.49
C LEU A 140 5.24 9.41 8.03
N HIS A 141 5.57 10.69 7.79
CA HIS A 141 5.76 11.21 6.45
C HIS A 141 6.93 10.54 5.75
N GLU A 142 8.07 10.47 6.41
CA GLU A 142 9.29 9.83 5.91
C GLU A 142 9.04 8.36 5.58
N PHE A 143 8.31 7.66 6.44
CA PHE A 143 7.88 6.28 6.18
C PHE A 143 7.00 6.17 4.93
N ILE A 144 6.02 7.07 4.76
CA ILE A 144 5.12 7.07 3.60
C ILE A 144 5.89 7.35 2.31
N VAL A 145 6.77 8.33 2.30
CA VAL A 145 7.59 8.68 1.12
C VAL A 145 8.49 7.51 0.71
N ASP A 146 9.14 6.87 1.68
CA ASP A 146 9.96 5.69 1.44
C ASP A 146 9.11 4.52 0.89
N ALA A 147 7.93 4.29 1.45
CA ALA A 147 7.02 3.25 0.99
C ALA A 147 6.47 3.52 -0.43
N ILE A 148 6.20 4.78 -0.80
CA ILE A 148 5.85 5.17 -2.18
C ILE A 148 7.01 4.83 -3.12
N GLY A 149 8.22 5.28 -2.80
CA GLY A 149 9.41 4.99 -3.60
C GLY A 149 9.67 3.50 -3.76
N HIS A 150 9.43 2.72 -2.71
CA HIS A 150 9.52 1.26 -2.74
C HIS A 150 8.45 0.64 -3.67
N THR A 151 7.21 1.14 -3.62
CA THR A 151 6.12 0.68 -4.49
C THR A 151 6.41 0.99 -5.96
N ASP A 152 6.93 2.18 -6.26
CA ASP A 152 7.35 2.58 -7.61
C ASP A 152 8.52 1.71 -8.13
N ARG A 153 9.49 1.39 -7.27
CA ARG A 153 10.59 0.47 -7.58
C ARG A 153 10.07 -0.93 -7.91
N LEU A 154 9.16 -1.46 -7.12
CA LEU A 154 8.54 -2.77 -7.37
C LEU A 154 7.75 -2.79 -8.68
N ASN A 155 6.94 -1.76 -8.93
CA ASN A 155 6.17 -1.62 -10.17
C ASN A 155 7.08 -1.61 -11.40
N SER A 156 8.18 -0.85 -11.35
CA SER A 156 9.18 -0.78 -12.42
C SER A 156 9.90 -2.11 -12.63
N ALA A 157 10.26 -2.80 -11.55
CA ALA A 157 10.88 -4.12 -11.62
C ALA A 157 9.96 -5.16 -12.27
N ILE A 158 8.65 -5.16 -11.94
CA ILE A 158 7.65 -6.03 -12.55
C ILE A 158 7.49 -5.71 -14.05
N ALA A 159 7.36 -4.42 -14.40
CA ALA A 159 7.25 -4.00 -15.80
C ALA A 159 8.45 -4.48 -16.62
N HIS A 160 9.66 -4.33 -16.09
CA HIS A 160 10.88 -4.77 -16.76
C HIS A 160 10.99 -6.30 -16.84
N ALA A 161 10.76 -7.01 -15.75
CA ALA A 161 10.93 -8.47 -15.68
C ALA A 161 9.95 -9.22 -16.60
N TYR A 162 8.75 -8.68 -16.79
CA TYR A 162 7.67 -9.31 -17.55
C TYR A 162 7.34 -8.60 -18.88
N TYR A 163 8.23 -7.72 -19.35
CA TYR A 163 8.11 -7.04 -20.65
C TYR A 163 6.83 -6.21 -20.83
N PHE A 164 6.32 -5.61 -19.77
CA PHE A 164 5.20 -4.66 -19.85
C PHE A 164 5.63 -3.24 -20.24
N GLU A 165 6.90 -3.03 -20.57
CA GLU A 165 7.35 -1.75 -21.10
C GLU A 165 6.70 -1.50 -22.47
N PRO A 166 6.14 -0.30 -22.72
CA PRO A 166 5.62 0.03 -24.02
C PRO A 166 6.77 -0.06 -25.02
N SER A 167 6.68 -0.98 -25.97
CA SER A 167 7.65 -1.09 -27.06
C SER A 167 7.50 0.11 -28.00
N TYR A 168 8.09 1.24 -27.64
CA TYR A 168 8.30 2.34 -28.58
C TYR A 168 9.43 2.01 -29.53
N ALA A 169 9.26 1.06 -30.38
CA ALA A 169 10.07 0.88 -31.58
C ALA A 169 9.42 -0.11 -32.53
N VAL A 170 8.26 0.23 -33.09
CA VAL A 170 8.03 -0.21 -34.47
C VAL A 170 8.56 0.94 -35.31
N LYS A 171 9.85 0.88 -35.68
CA LYS A 171 10.35 1.57 -36.86
C LYS A 171 9.83 0.80 -38.07
N TYR A 172 8.89 1.42 -38.79
CA TYR A 172 8.59 1.03 -40.17
C TYR A 172 9.77 1.38 -41.08
#